data_61450ddd4f8fba33a40ea6f7ba80bbb4
#
_entry.id   61450ddd4f8fba33a40ea6f7ba80bbb4
#
_cell.length_a   1.000
_cell.length_b   1.000
_cell.length_c   1.000
_cell.angle_alpha   90.00
_cell.angle_beta   90.00
_cell.angle_gamma   90.00
#
_symmetry.space_group_name_H-M   'P 1'
#
loop_
_entity.id
_entity.type
_entity.pdbx_description
1 polymer ?
#
loop_
_entity_poly.entity_id
_entity_poly.type
_entity_poly.pdbx_seq_one_letter_code
_entity_poly.pdbx_strand_id
1 'polypeptide(L)'
;MFETKKKRVALAGAVAATAITATVVPIGMAVAGHTNAVLEADLNGRAEVATGATSKRIVGDPNGRGEAYVFGIDGDTTTLCYVLTVDKIATATGAHIHEGAKGENGPIVVNLAPPADGNAADCLTEGETGKFINGGNVADILANPEDYYVNVHNSDYPAGAIRGQLSAER
;
A
#
# COMPACT_ATOMS: atom_id res chain seq x y z
N MET A 1 1.95 -48.94 -87.18
CA MET A 1 2.05 -47.50 -86.82
C MET A 1 1.28 -47.37 -85.53
N PHE A 2 1.99 -47.55 -84.41
CA PHE A 2 1.38 -47.51 -83.07
C PHE A 2 2.02 -46.33 -82.31
N GLU A 3 1.23 -45.32 -82.02
CA GLU A 3 1.60 -44.18 -81.21
C GLU A 3 1.39 -44.48 -79.72
N THR A 4 2.44 -44.52 -78.96
CA THR A 4 2.39 -44.69 -77.49
C THR A 4 2.23 -43.35 -76.83
N LYS A 5 1.04 -43.05 -76.26
CA LYS A 5 0.78 -41.91 -75.43
C LYS A 5 1.47 -42.07 -74.04
N LYS A 6 2.50 -41.27 -73.76
CA LYS A 6 3.11 -41.16 -72.42
C LYS A 6 2.16 -40.40 -71.51
N LYS A 7 1.61 -41.06 -70.47
CA LYS A 7 0.90 -40.42 -69.39
C LYS A 7 1.91 -39.76 -68.46
N ARG A 8 1.83 -38.43 -68.30
CA ARG A 8 2.57 -37.67 -67.27
C ARG A 8 1.78 -37.80 -65.99
N VAL A 9 2.37 -38.38 -64.93
CA VAL A 9 1.85 -38.40 -63.58
C VAL A 9 2.39 -37.10 -62.91
N ALA A 10 1.50 -36.18 -62.58
CA ALA A 10 1.83 -35.02 -61.78
C ALA A 10 1.78 -35.43 -60.32
N LEU A 11 2.92 -35.40 -59.64
CA LEU A 11 3.03 -35.57 -58.20
C LEU A 11 2.70 -34.23 -57.53
N ALA A 12 1.52 -34.08 -56.95
CA ALA A 12 1.16 -32.94 -56.14
C ALA A 12 1.72 -33.15 -54.74
N GLY A 13 2.83 -32.50 -54.45
CA GLY A 13 3.38 -32.44 -53.10
C GLY A 13 2.58 -31.47 -52.23
N ALA A 14 1.80 -32.01 -51.30
CA ALA A 14 1.15 -31.21 -50.28
C ALA A 14 2.22 -30.84 -49.22
N VAL A 15 2.63 -29.57 -49.17
CA VAL A 15 3.41 -29.02 -48.07
C VAL A 15 2.46 -28.74 -46.94
N ALA A 16 2.45 -29.56 -45.90
CA ALA A 16 1.75 -29.28 -44.66
C ALA A 16 2.53 -28.19 -43.89
N ALA A 17 2.00 -26.98 -43.92
CA ALA A 17 2.49 -25.91 -43.04
C ALA A 17 1.99 -26.18 -41.62
N THR A 18 2.86 -26.69 -40.76
CA THR A 18 2.63 -26.77 -39.32
C THR A 18 2.70 -25.37 -38.77
N ALA A 19 1.55 -24.75 -38.48
CA ALA A 19 1.47 -23.54 -37.71
C ALA A 19 1.90 -23.82 -36.26
N ILE A 20 3.09 -23.38 -35.86
CA ILE A 20 3.53 -23.34 -34.46
C ILE A 20 2.76 -22.19 -33.81
N THR A 21 1.66 -22.51 -33.15
CA THR A 21 1.01 -21.56 -32.25
C THR A 21 1.90 -21.39 -31.02
N ALA A 22 2.68 -20.32 -30.99
CA ALA A 22 3.36 -19.89 -29.77
C ALA A 22 2.27 -19.49 -28.78
N THR A 23 1.97 -20.37 -27.83
CA THR A 23 1.24 -19.99 -26.62
C THR A 23 2.11 -19.03 -25.83
N VAL A 24 1.80 -17.74 -25.90
CA VAL A 24 2.33 -16.76 -24.96
C VAL A 24 1.70 -17.11 -23.61
N VAL A 25 2.44 -17.88 -22.80
CA VAL A 25 2.11 -18.02 -21.39
C VAL A 25 2.31 -16.62 -20.82
N PRO A 26 1.27 -15.95 -20.27
CA PRO A 26 1.50 -14.74 -19.52
C PRO A 26 2.44 -15.16 -18.38
N ILE A 27 3.65 -14.61 -18.39
CA ILE A 27 4.52 -14.65 -17.23
C ILE A 27 3.74 -13.82 -16.21
N GLY A 28 2.92 -14.50 -15.40
CA GLY A 28 2.39 -13.88 -14.21
C GLY A 28 3.62 -13.39 -13.47
N MET A 29 3.77 -12.08 -13.37
CA MET A 29 4.66 -11.53 -12.37
C MET A 29 4.15 -12.09 -11.06
N ALA A 30 4.80 -13.16 -10.57
CA ALA A 30 4.76 -13.44 -9.18
C ALA A 30 5.33 -12.16 -8.57
N VAL A 31 4.48 -11.34 -7.98
CA VAL A 31 4.92 -10.32 -7.04
C VAL A 31 5.46 -11.12 -5.87
N ALA A 32 6.71 -11.54 -6.02
CA ALA A 32 7.48 -12.10 -4.93
C ALA A 32 7.51 -10.98 -3.88
N GLY A 33 7.06 -11.33 -2.69
CA GLY A 33 6.82 -10.47 -1.56
C GLY A 33 7.60 -9.16 -1.55
N HIS A 34 6.91 -8.12 -1.21
CA HIS A 34 7.30 -6.73 -0.99
C HIS A 34 8.71 -6.37 -1.47
N THR A 35 8.79 -5.96 -2.73
CA THR A 35 10.01 -5.35 -3.26
C THR A 35 10.20 -4.01 -2.57
N ASN A 36 10.92 -3.93 -1.44
CA ASN A 36 11.40 -2.70 -0.79
C ASN A 36 10.51 -1.45 -1.00
N ALA A 37 9.20 -1.62 -1.14
CA ALA A 37 8.28 -0.51 -1.29
C ALA A 37 8.30 0.29 -0.01
N VAL A 38 8.80 1.51 -0.09
CA VAL A 38 8.70 2.49 0.98
C VAL A 38 7.49 3.35 0.68
N LEU A 39 6.60 3.43 1.65
CA LEU A 39 5.46 4.33 1.63
C LEU A 39 5.81 5.54 2.48
N GLU A 40 5.34 6.71 2.07
CA GLU A 40 5.53 7.97 2.77
C GLU A 40 4.18 8.63 3.08
N ALA A 41 4.13 9.41 4.14
CA ALA A 41 3.02 10.29 4.45
C ALA A 41 3.52 11.58 5.11
N ASP A 42 3.15 12.72 4.54
CA ASP A 42 3.28 14.04 5.15
C ASP A 42 2.08 14.31 6.07
N LEU A 43 2.32 14.35 7.39
CA LEU A 43 1.27 14.55 8.38
C LEU A 43 1.11 16.04 8.72
N ASN A 44 -0.15 16.50 8.79
CA ASN A 44 -0.48 17.84 9.24
C ASN A 44 -1.93 17.91 9.75
N GLY A 45 -2.22 18.91 10.59
CA GLY A 45 -3.57 19.04 11.18
C GLY A 45 -4.64 19.53 10.21
N ARG A 46 -4.27 20.01 9.02
CA ARG A 46 -5.24 20.40 7.99
C ARG A 46 -5.81 19.20 7.24
N ALA A 47 -5.09 18.09 7.27
CA ALA A 47 -5.51 16.82 6.66
C ALA A 47 -6.51 16.05 7.55
N GLU A 48 -6.67 16.45 8.82
CA GLU A 48 -7.64 15.85 9.72
C GLU A 48 -9.08 16.04 9.23
N VAL A 49 -9.89 15.01 9.44
CA VAL A 49 -11.29 14.98 9.04
C VAL A 49 -12.18 14.98 10.27
N ALA A 50 -13.18 15.85 10.27
CA ALA A 50 -14.12 15.95 11.40
C ALA A 50 -14.89 14.64 11.59
N THR A 51 -15.05 14.21 12.84
CA THR A 51 -15.85 13.05 13.22
C THR A 51 -17.34 13.37 13.34
N GLY A 52 -17.73 14.63 13.15
CA GLY A 52 -19.10 15.12 13.24
C GLY A 52 -19.24 16.53 12.70
N ALA A 53 -20.45 17.08 12.78
CA ALA A 53 -20.70 18.45 12.31
C ALA A 53 -19.88 19.46 13.12
N THR A 54 -19.12 20.31 12.41
CA THR A 54 -18.31 21.36 13.01
C THR A 54 -18.24 22.58 12.10
N SER A 55 -18.14 23.77 12.71
CA SER A 55 -17.82 25.01 12.00
C SER A 55 -16.32 25.26 11.88
N LYS A 56 -15.47 24.42 12.49
CA LYS A 56 -14.02 24.56 12.42
C LYS A 56 -13.54 24.20 11.02
N ARG A 57 -12.73 25.08 10.43
CA ARG A 57 -12.09 24.82 9.13
C ARG A 57 -10.92 23.83 9.24
N ILE A 58 -10.24 23.79 10.39
CA ILE A 58 -9.16 22.86 10.70
C ILE A 58 -9.55 22.21 12.01
N VAL A 59 -9.62 20.90 12.04
CA VAL A 59 -10.05 20.13 13.21
C VAL A 59 -8.87 19.53 13.98
N GLY A 60 -7.73 19.33 13.32
CA GLY A 60 -6.47 18.95 13.93
C GLY A 60 -5.63 20.15 14.39
N ASP A 61 -4.38 19.89 14.78
CA ASP A 61 -3.43 20.94 15.19
C ASP A 61 -2.99 21.77 13.96
N PRO A 62 -3.32 23.07 13.89
CA PRO A 62 -3.00 23.89 12.71
C PRO A 62 -1.50 24.09 12.50
N ASN A 63 -0.67 23.91 13.54
CA ASN A 63 0.77 24.07 13.50
C ASN A 63 1.51 22.73 13.40
N GLY A 64 0.85 21.65 13.77
CA GLY A 64 1.41 20.31 13.82
C GLY A 64 1.91 19.82 12.48
N ARG A 65 3.05 19.12 12.49
CA ARG A 65 3.69 18.50 11.33
C ARG A 65 4.24 17.14 11.73
N GLY A 66 4.42 16.28 10.75
CA GLY A 66 5.08 14.99 10.92
C GLY A 66 5.35 14.33 9.58
N GLU A 67 6.18 13.31 9.61
CA GLU A 67 6.48 12.44 8.47
C GLU A 67 6.39 10.99 8.95
N ALA A 68 5.83 10.14 8.13
CA ALA A 68 5.83 8.70 8.36
C ALA A 68 6.39 8.00 7.14
N TYR A 69 7.26 7.02 7.40
CA TYR A 69 7.73 6.04 6.44
C TYR A 69 7.24 4.67 6.89
N VAL A 70 6.63 3.92 5.98
CA VAL A 70 6.10 2.58 6.25
C VAL A 70 6.61 1.65 5.16
N PHE A 71 7.15 0.49 5.53
CA PHE A 71 7.75 -0.42 4.58
C PHE A 71 7.67 -1.88 5.04
N GLY A 72 7.67 -2.80 4.08
CA GLY A 72 7.79 -4.23 4.30
C GLY A 72 9.25 -4.69 4.35
N ILE A 73 9.47 -5.93 4.75
CA ILE A 73 10.78 -6.58 4.77
C ILE A 73 10.85 -7.61 3.63
N ASP A 74 11.92 -7.60 2.84
CA ASP A 74 12.11 -8.59 1.78
C ASP A 74 12.08 -10.02 2.32
N GLY A 75 11.22 -10.83 1.70
CA GLY A 75 11.04 -12.23 2.09
C GLY A 75 10.15 -12.46 3.32
N ASP A 76 9.69 -11.39 3.99
CA ASP A 76 8.72 -11.45 5.08
C ASP A 76 7.45 -10.68 4.68
N THR A 77 6.36 -11.40 4.47
CA THR A 77 5.07 -10.83 4.06
C THR A 77 4.17 -10.45 5.23
N THR A 78 4.63 -10.63 6.46
CA THR A 78 3.84 -10.47 7.68
C THR A 78 4.36 -9.37 8.60
N THR A 79 5.53 -8.78 8.30
CA THR A 79 6.13 -7.71 9.12
C THR A 79 6.09 -6.37 8.39
N LEU A 80 5.55 -5.37 9.09
CA LEU A 80 5.50 -3.97 8.69
C LEU A 80 6.38 -3.15 9.61
N CYS A 81 7.37 -2.46 9.04
CA CYS A 81 8.20 -1.52 9.78
C CYS A 81 7.74 -0.07 9.52
N TYR A 82 7.97 0.80 10.49
CA TYR A 82 7.70 2.22 10.34
C TYR A 82 8.71 3.10 11.07
N VAL A 83 8.83 4.32 10.59
CA VAL A 83 9.47 5.45 11.26
C VAL A 83 8.46 6.60 11.24
N LEU A 84 8.22 7.20 12.39
CA LEU A 84 7.27 8.29 12.56
C LEU A 84 7.95 9.44 13.32
N THR A 85 7.94 10.64 12.74
CA THR A 85 8.47 11.86 13.35
C THR A 85 7.36 12.89 13.45
N VAL A 86 7.33 13.65 14.54
CA VAL A 86 6.36 14.73 14.74
C VAL A 86 7.03 15.97 15.32
N ASP A 87 6.50 17.14 14.94
CA ASP A 87 6.95 18.44 15.42
C ASP A 87 5.74 19.37 15.63
N LYS A 88 5.88 20.30 16.59
CA LYS A 88 4.87 21.34 16.89
C LYS A 88 3.50 20.81 17.27
N ILE A 89 3.45 19.69 17.97
CA ILE A 89 2.26 19.15 18.62
C ILE A 89 2.52 18.98 20.13
N ALA A 90 1.48 18.93 20.94
CA ALA A 90 1.61 18.47 22.32
C ALA A 90 2.04 16.99 22.33
N THR A 91 2.59 16.52 23.45
CA THR A 91 3.04 15.13 23.62
C THR A 91 2.03 14.15 23.05
N ALA A 92 2.47 13.34 22.10
CA ALA A 92 1.64 12.34 21.45
C ALA A 92 1.23 11.24 22.45
N THR A 93 -0.05 10.87 22.43
CA THR A 93 -0.64 9.85 23.31
C THR A 93 -1.10 8.61 22.55
N GLY A 94 -1.15 8.66 21.22
CA GLY A 94 -1.52 7.57 20.34
C GLY A 94 -1.06 7.83 18.91
N ALA A 95 -0.80 6.75 18.17
CA ALA A 95 -0.53 6.78 16.75
C ALA A 95 -1.06 5.49 16.10
N HIS A 96 -1.64 5.61 14.90
CA HIS A 96 -2.30 4.51 14.23
C HIS A 96 -2.15 4.58 12.72
N ILE A 97 -2.27 3.43 12.04
CA ILE A 97 -2.67 3.39 10.64
C ILE A 97 -4.18 3.06 10.61
N HIS A 98 -4.92 3.81 9.81
CA HIS A 98 -6.34 3.63 9.56
C HIS A 98 -6.56 3.22 8.11
N GLU A 99 -7.61 2.45 7.84
CA GLU A 99 -8.14 2.22 6.51
C GLU A 99 -9.16 3.32 6.18
N GLY A 100 -8.92 4.06 5.11
CA GLY A 100 -9.78 5.15 4.65
C GLY A 100 -9.08 5.99 3.59
N ALA A 101 -9.81 6.34 2.54
CA ALA A 101 -9.31 7.20 1.47
C ALA A 101 -9.10 8.64 1.96
N LYS A 102 -8.40 9.42 1.15
CA LYS A 102 -8.15 10.84 1.47
C LYS A 102 -9.44 11.61 1.69
N GLY A 103 -9.56 12.21 2.88
CA GLY A 103 -10.74 12.99 3.27
C GLY A 103 -11.85 12.17 3.92
N GLU A 104 -11.62 10.88 4.17
CA GLU A 104 -12.55 9.99 4.86
C GLU A 104 -11.97 9.51 6.19
N ASN A 105 -12.83 9.28 7.18
CA ASN A 105 -12.44 8.62 8.42
C ASN A 105 -12.76 7.13 8.31
N GLY A 106 -11.85 6.31 8.83
CA GLY A 106 -12.02 4.87 8.82
C GLY A 106 -11.51 4.19 10.10
N PRO A 107 -11.66 2.86 10.21
CA PRO A 107 -11.23 2.13 11.39
C PRO A 107 -9.71 2.13 11.54
N ILE A 108 -9.24 2.01 12.79
CA ILE A 108 -7.84 1.69 13.07
C ILE A 108 -7.57 0.26 12.60
N VAL A 109 -6.50 0.06 11.85
CA VAL A 109 -6.05 -1.25 11.38
C VAL A 109 -4.69 -1.66 11.93
N VAL A 110 -3.83 -0.67 12.29
CA VAL A 110 -2.55 -0.93 12.98
C VAL A 110 -2.35 0.05 14.12
N ASN A 111 -2.01 -0.46 15.31
CA ASN A 111 -1.59 0.34 16.45
C ASN A 111 -0.08 0.55 16.42
N LEU A 112 0.35 1.79 16.32
CA LEU A 112 1.74 2.22 16.35
C LEU A 112 2.13 2.68 17.78
N ALA A 113 3.43 2.73 18.08
CA ALA A 113 3.89 3.43 19.27
C ALA A 113 3.71 4.94 19.12
N PRO A 114 3.19 5.66 20.14
CA PRO A 114 3.08 7.11 20.07
C PRO A 114 4.47 7.75 20.08
N PRO A 115 4.73 8.75 19.21
CA PRO A 115 5.99 9.51 19.20
C PRO A 115 6.02 10.55 20.34
N ALA A 116 6.05 10.08 21.59
CA ALA A 116 5.88 10.93 22.77
C ALA A 116 7.02 11.94 22.98
N ASP A 117 8.21 11.64 22.49
CA ASP A 117 9.40 12.49 22.49
C ASP A 117 9.74 13.06 21.10
N GLY A 118 8.77 13.03 20.18
CA GLY A 118 8.92 13.51 18.81
C GLY A 118 9.21 12.42 17.78
N ASN A 119 9.56 11.20 18.20
CA ASN A 119 9.90 10.10 17.30
C ASN A 119 9.36 8.77 17.81
N ALA A 120 9.01 7.87 16.88
CA ALA A 120 8.73 6.46 17.15
C ALA A 120 9.14 5.63 15.93
N ALA A 121 9.67 4.43 16.18
CA ALA A 121 9.98 3.47 15.14
C ALA A 121 9.84 2.06 15.70
N ASP A 122 9.31 1.13 14.92
CA ASP A 122 9.19 -0.28 15.30
C ASP A 122 8.94 -1.13 14.04
N CYS A 123 9.06 -2.45 14.19
CA CYS A 123 8.61 -3.43 13.23
C CYS A 123 7.57 -4.33 13.89
N LEU A 124 6.38 -4.40 13.32
CA LEU A 124 5.21 -5.08 13.85
C LEU A 124 4.89 -6.30 12.99
N THR A 125 4.64 -7.44 13.63
CA THR A 125 4.29 -8.67 12.92
C THR A 125 2.80 -9.00 13.06
N GLU A 126 2.18 -9.46 11.98
CA GLU A 126 0.80 -9.94 12.01
C GLU A 126 0.65 -11.07 13.06
N GLY A 127 -0.47 -11.04 13.78
CA GLY A 127 -0.70 -11.97 14.91
C GLY A 127 -0.10 -11.50 16.25
N GLU A 128 0.71 -10.44 16.25
CA GLU A 128 1.15 -9.78 17.48
C GLU A 128 -0.04 -9.12 18.18
N THR A 129 -0.23 -9.44 19.47
CA THR A 129 -1.41 -9.01 20.23
C THR A 129 -1.58 -7.49 20.23
N GLY A 130 -2.72 -7.06 19.73
CA GLY A 130 -3.12 -5.65 19.75
C GLY A 130 -2.41 -4.75 18.72
N LYS A 131 -1.59 -5.31 17.82
CA LYS A 131 -0.91 -4.53 16.78
C LYS A 131 -1.76 -4.41 15.53
N PHE A 132 -2.06 -5.52 14.87
CA PHE A 132 -2.99 -5.55 13.73
C PHE A 132 -4.40 -5.87 14.23
N ILE A 133 -5.35 -5.02 13.90
CA ILE A 133 -6.75 -5.11 14.34
C ILE A 133 -7.70 -4.82 13.17
N ASN A 134 -8.96 -5.12 13.33
CA ASN A 134 -10.03 -4.85 12.35
C ASN A 134 -9.74 -5.33 10.92
N GLY A 135 -9.00 -6.42 10.78
CA GLY A 135 -8.66 -7.00 9.49
C GLY A 135 -7.44 -6.38 8.80
N GLY A 136 -6.75 -5.45 9.45
CA GLY A 136 -5.50 -4.88 8.92
C GLY A 136 -4.46 -5.95 8.64
N ASN A 137 -3.80 -5.86 7.50
CA ASN A 137 -2.73 -6.76 7.11
C ASN A 137 -1.66 -6.02 6.30
N VAL A 138 -0.45 -6.54 6.32
CA VAL A 138 0.72 -5.93 5.69
C VAL A 138 0.59 -5.84 4.18
N ALA A 139 0.10 -6.92 3.56
CA ALA A 139 0.02 -7.01 2.10
C ALA A 139 -0.91 -5.93 1.51
N ASP A 140 -2.08 -5.71 2.13
CA ASP A 140 -3.05 -4.72 1.64
C ASP A 140 -2.52 -3.29 1.84
N ILE A 141 -1.90 -2.99 2.99
CA ILE A 141 -1.33 -1.66 3.25
C ILE A 141 -0.25 -1.31 2.23
N LEU A 142 0.65 -2.27 1.93
CA LEU A 142 1.74 -2.03 0.97
C LEU A 142 1.27 -2.01 -0.49
N ALA A 143 0.20 -2.73 -0.83
CA ALA A 143 -0.32 -2.80 -2.19
C ALA A 143 -1.26 -1.62 -2.54
N ASN A 144 -1.97 -1.07 -1.58
CA ASN A 144 -3.01 -0.05 -1.77
C ASN A 144 -2.82 1.14 -0.80
N PRO A 145 -1.63 1.80 -0.79
CA PRO A 145 -1.31 2.81 0.21
C PRO A 145 -2.30 4.00 0.24
N GLU A 146 -2.91 4.34 -0.88
CA GLU A 146 -3.90 5.41 -0.99
C GLU A 146 -5.20 5.16 -0.22
N ASP A 147 -5.45 3.91 0.18
CA ASP A 147 -6.59 3.54 1.02
C ASP A 147 -6.26 3.60 2.52
N TYR A 148 -5.04 4.02 2.89
CA TYR A 148 -4.58 4.05 4.28
C TYR A 148 -3.97 5.40 4.65
N TYR A 149 -4.11 5.77 5.92
CA TYR A 149 -3.49 6.98 6.46
C TYR A 149 -2.89 6.77 7.85
N VAL A 150 -1.84 7.50 8.14
CA VAL A 150 -1.26 7.60 9.49
C VAL A 150 -1.92 8.75 10.23
N ASN A 151 -2.29 8.52 11.49
CA ASN A 151 -2.89 9.52 12.38
C ASN A 151 -2.18 9.51 13.75
N VAL A 152 -1.88 10.71 14.27
CA VAL A 152 -1.27 10.90 15.58
C VAL A 152 -2.23 11.72 16.45
N HIS A 153 -2.39 11.31 17.71
CA HIS A 153 -3.29 11.90 18.68
C HIS A 153 -2.52 12.47 19.87
N ASN A 154 -3.09 13.48 20.52
CA ASN A 154 -2.62 14.01 21.80
C ASN A 154 -3.80 14.47 22.66
N SER A 155 -3.52 15.00 23.86
CA SER A 155 -4.58 15.45 24.77
C SER A 155 -5.41 16.62 24.23
N ASP A 156 -4.81 17.49 23.41
CA ASP A 156 -5.47 18.69 22.86
C ASP A 156 -6.35 18.32 21.66
N TYR A 157 -5.97 17.27 20.95
CA TYR A 157 -6.65 16.74 19.75
C TYR A 157 -6.84 15.23 19.87
N PRO A 158 -7.76 14.77 20.74
CA PRO A 158 -7.97 13.33 20.96
C PRO A 158 -8.60 12.61 19.78
N ALA A 159 -9.24 13.32 18.85
CA ALA A 159 -9.77 12.76 17.61
C ALA A 159 -8.74 12.68 16.47
N GLY A 160 -7.59 13.34 16.62
CA GLY A 160 -6.49 13.42 15.67
C GLY A 160 -5.83 14.79 15.71
N ALA A 161 -4.53 14.83 15.97
CA ALA A 161 -3.72 16.05 15.94
C ALA A 161 -3.17 16.32 14.54
N ILE A 162 -2.59 15.30 13.92
CA ILE A 162 -2.03 15.36 12.56
C ILE A 162 -2.29 14.04 11.83
N ARG A 163 -2.58 14.15 10.53
CA ARG A 163 -2.87 13.03 9.64
C ARG A 163 -2.14 13.19 8.32
N GLY A 164 -1.71 12.07 7.71
CA GLY A 164 -1.16 12.00 6.36
C GLY A 164 -1.60 10.74 5.64
N GLN A 165 -2.03 10.86 4.37
CA GLN A 165 -2.35 9.72 3.51
C GLN A 165 -1.05 9.05 3.09
N LEU A 166 -1.02 7.70 3.16
CA LEU A 166 0.11 6.95 2.62
C LEU A 166 0.14 7.05 1.10
N SER A 167 1.33 7.09 0.55
CA SER A 167 1.60 7.01 -0.88
C SER A 167 2.93 6.30 -1.13
N ALA A 168 3.10 5.67 -2.29
CA ALA A 168 4.40 5.13 -2.65
C ALA A 168 5.43 6.27 -2.78
N GLU A 169 6.63 6.05 -2.27
CA GLU A 169 7.76 6.98 -2.47
C GLU A 169 7.99 7.22 -3.97
N ARG A 170 8.24 8.48 -4.36
CA ARG A 170 8.38 8.91 -5.75
C ARG A 170 9.83 8.91 -6.21
#